data_1309e149f9c4ea43b9ea0c81eb4d13b3
#
_entry.id   1309e149f9c4ea43b9ea0c81eb4d13b3
#
_cell.length_a   1.000
_cell.length_b   1.000
_cell.length_c   1.000
_cell.angle_alpha   90.00
_cell.angle_beta   90.00
_cell.angle_gamma   90.00
#
_symmetry.space_group_name_H-M   'P 1'
#
loop_
_entity.id
_entity.type
_entity.pdbx_description
1 polymer ?
#
loop_
_entity_poly.entity_id
_entity_poly.type
_entity_poly.pdbx_seq_one_letter_code
_entity_poly.pdbx_strand_id
1 'polypeptide(L)'
;MSRIGNKPIEIPEKVELKIEGNLISVKGPKGELTVEIVDDRINYEINENILNFSRSSEVAEVRSLHGLYRSLIANNIQGVLEGYKKTLLLQGVGHRATLKGNDIEILCGFSHPVIFKKVDGINFEVPDQNTIIVSGIDKALVGQVSANIRAIKPPEPYKGKGIRYEDEYVRRKAGKAAVTAGAVSYTHLTLPTICSV
;
A
#
# COMPACT_ATOMS: atom_id res chain seq x y z
N MET A 1 22.73 14.98 9.80
CA MET A 1 22.59 13.68 10.50
C MET A 1 21.27 13.02 10.12
N SER A 2 21.24 11.69 9.90
CA SER A 2 20.00 10.97 9.61
C SER A 2 19.23 10.69 10.90
N ARG A 3 18.07 11.31 11.09
CA ARG A 3 17.22 11.07 12.28
C ARG A 3 16.69 9.64 12.35
N ILE A 4 16.46 9.00 11.20
CA ILE A 4 15.92 7.66 11.11
C ILE A 4 17.02 6.62 11.37
N GLY A 5 18.17 6.73 10.73
CA GLY A 5 19.25 5.77 10.85
C GLY A 5 19.82 5.64 12.28
N ASN A 6 19.91 6.76 13.00
CA ASN A 6 20.46 6.77 14.36
C ASN A 6 19.46 6.37 15.45
N LYS A 7 18.20 6.10 15.11
CA LYS A 7 17.22 5.68 16.11
C LYS A 7 17.48 4.22 16.48
N PRO A 8 17.71 3.90 17.75
CA PRO A 8 17.92 2.51 18.20
C PRO A 8 16.70 1.65 17.88
N ILE A 9 16.91 0.35 17.69
CA ILE A 9 15.86 -0.64 17.50
C ILE A 9 15.81 -1.51 18.74
N GLU A 10 14.69 -1.49 19.44
CA GLU A 10 14.43 -2.37 20.58
C GLU A 10 14.04 -3.76 20.05
N ILE A 11 14.67 -4.79 20.57
CA ILE A 11 14.38 -6.19 20.23
C ILE A 11 13.48 -6.74 21.33
N PRO A 12 12.20 -7.05 21.03
CA PRO A 12 11.30 -7.65 22.03
C PRO A 12 11.76 -9.07 22.37
N GLU A 13 11.53 -9.53 23.59
CA GLU A 13 11.92 -10.87 24.10
C GLU A 13 11.39 -12.04 23.24
N LYS A 14 10.34 -11.82 22.45
CA LYS A 14 9.73 -12.84 21.58
C LYS A 14 10.39 -12.96 20.22
N VAL A 15 11.39 -12.15 19.91
CA VAL A 15 12.06 -12.10 18.61
C VAL A 15 13.53 -12.43 18.77
N GLU A 16 13.99 -13.42 18.03
CA GLU A 16 15.40 -13.80 17.96
C GLU A 16 16.04 -13.17 16.71
N LEU A 17 17.15 -12.47 16.89
CA LEU A 17 17.99 -11.98 15.81
C LEU A 17 19.21 -12.90 15.66
N LYS A 18 19.41 -13.44 14.46
CA LYS A 18 20.61 -14.17 14.09
C LYS A 18 21.33 -13.40 13.00
N ILE A 19 22.61 -13.25 13.15
CA ILE A 19 23.47 -12.54 12.22
C ILE A 19 24.52 -13.52 11.70
N GLU A 20 24.50 -13.78 10.40
CA GLU A 20 25.42 -14.66 9.71
C GLU A 20 26.13 -13.87 8.58
N GLY A 21 27.27 -13.26 8.94
CA GLY A 21 27.97 -12.37 8.00
C GLY A 21 27.09 -11.15 7.62
N ASN A 22 26.72 -11.08 6.33
CA ASN A 22 25.90 -9.99 5.80
C ASN A 22 24.38 -10.26 5.88
N LEU A 23 23.96 -11.43 6.33
CA LEU A 23 22.56 -11.80 6.47
C LEU A 23 22.07 -11.58 7.91
N ILE A 24 21.02 -10.82 8.06
CA ILE A 24 20.32 -10.65 9.33
C ILE A 24 18.98 -11.38 9.22
N SER A 25 18.85 -12.46 9.99
CA SER A 25 17.62 -13.23 10.11
C SER A 25 16.86 -12.78 11.36
N VAL A 26 15.59 -12.46 11.18
CA VAL A 26 14.66 -12.07 12.25
C VAL A 26 13.63 -13.17 12.41
N LYS A 27 13.66 -13.90 13.50
CA LYS A 27 12.73 -14.99 13.80
C LYS A 27 11.81 -14.63 14.95
N GLY A 28 10.52 -14.91 14.82
CA GLY A 28 9.52 -14.67 15.85
C GLY A 28 8.28 -15.55 15.72
N PRO A 29 7.20 -15.23 16.43
CA PRO A 29 6.04 -16.09 16.56
C PRO A 29 5.28 -16.34 15.25
N LYS A 30 5.35 -15.41 14.28
CA LYS A 30 4.62 -15.52 12.98
C LYS A 30 5.46 -16.08 11.85
N GLY A 31 6.77 -16.15 12.01
CA GLY A 31 7.68 -16.69 11.00
C GLY A 31 9.07 -16.09 11.06
N GLU A 32 9.79 -16.20 9.97
CA GLU A 32 11.16 -15.73 9.83
C GLU A 32 11.29 -14.88 8.56
N LEU A 33 12.02 -13.78 8.68
CA LEU A 33 12.37 -12.88 7.57
C LEU A 33 13.87 -12.64 7.59
N THR A 34 14.46 -12.56 6.40
CA THR A 34 15.89 -12.30 6.22
C THR A 34 16.12 -11.00 5.47
N VAL A 35 17.16 -10.28 5.83
CA VAL A 35 17.64 -9.08 5.13
C VAL A 35 19.13 -9.23 4.88
N GLU A 36 19.55 -9.01 3.65
CA GLU A 36 20.94 -8.99 3.28
C GLU A 36 21.47 -7.54 3.28
N ILE A 37 22.57 -7.31 4.01
CA ILE A 37 23.30 -6.05 4.02
C ILE A 37 24.41 -6.16 3.00
N VAL A 38 24.25 -5.53 1.84
CA VAL A 38 25.19 -5.61 0.73
C VAL A 38 26.40 -4.68 0.91
N ASP A 39 26.32 -3.64 1.72
CA ASP A 39 27.33 -2.61 1.84
C ASP A 39 28.13 -2.76 3.15
N ASP A 40 29.42 -3.08 3.05
CA ASP A 40 30.37 -3.27 4.15
C ASP A 40 30.65 -1.97 4.94
N ARG A 41 30.22 -0.80 4.44
CA ARG A 41 30.38 0.51 5.12
C ARG A 41 29.34 0.73 6.21
N ILE A 42 28.42 -0.20 6.39
CA ILE A 42 27.38 -0.14 7.42
C ILE A 42 27.72 -1.18 8.49
N ASN A 43 27.98 -0.68 9.69
CA ASN A 43 28.24 -1.52 10.84
C ASN A 43 26.99 -1.58 11.73
N TYR A 44 26.85 -2.66 12.45
CA TYR A 44 25.78 -2.87 13.42
C TYR A 44 26.35 -3.41 14.73
N GLU A 45 25.75 -3.00 15.83
CA GLU A 45 26.13 -3.44 17.17
C GLU A 45 24.87 -3.84 17.93
N ILE A 46 24.93 -5.01 18.58
CA ILE A 46 23.86 -5.46 19.45
C ILE A 46 24.34 -5.31 20.90
N ASN A 47 23.66 -4.44 21.63
CA ASN A 47 23.90 -4.26 23.05
C ASN A 47 22.64 -4.71 23.80
N GLU A 48 22.76 -5.84 24.53
CA GLU A 48 21.63 -6.46 25.23
C GLU A 48 20.44 -6.72 24.30
N ASN A 49 19.43 -5.88 24.34
CA ASN A 49 18.21 -5.98 23.52
C ASN A 49 18.06 -4.79 22.54
N ILE A 50 19.14 -4.07 22.26
CA ILE A 50 19.10 -2.90 21.38
C ILE A 50 20.05 -3.11 20.21
N LEU A 51 19.53 -3.00 18.99
CA LEU A 51 20.32 -3.00 17.77
C LEU A 51 20.55 -1.57 17.30
N ASN A 52 21.83 -1.20 17.22
CA ASN A 52 22.29 0.09 16.72
C ASN A 52 23.00 -0.08 15.37
N PHE A 53 22.69 0.81 14.43
CA PHE A 53 23.40 0.90 13.16
C PHE A 53 24.36 2.08 13.20
N SER A 54 25.56 1.87 12.69
CA SER A 54 26.57 2.90 12.48
C SER A 54 27.08 2.88 11.04
N ARG A 55 27.70 3.94 10.59
CA ARG A 55 28.27 4.06 9.26
C ARG A 55 29.69 4.58 9.31
N SER A 56 30.53 4.07 8.41
CA SER A 56 31.94 4.49 8.31
C SER A 56 32.13 5.76 7.46
N SER A 57 31.15 6.15 6.65
CA SER A 57 31.26 7.26 5.70
C SER A 57 30.02 8.17 5.71
N GLU A 58 30.25 9.46 5.45
CA GLU A 58 29.20 10.51 5.37
C GLU A 58 28.71 10.75 3.92
N VAL A 59 29.09 9.91 2.97
CA VAL A 59 28.60 10.00 1.58
C VAL A 59 27.09 9.84 1.54
N ALA A 60 26.43 10.58 0.64
CA ALA A 60 24.97 10.62 0.55
C ALA A 60 24.34 9.21 0.33
N GLU A 61 24.99 8.37 -0.44
CA GLU A 61 24.60 6.99 -0.70
C GLU A 61 24.60 6.15 0.59
N VAL A 62 25.69 6.18 1.36
CA VAL A 62 25.83 5.43 2.62
C VAL A 62 24.81 5.93 3.67
N ARG A 63 24.53 7.23 3.70
CA ARG A 63 23.48 7.78 4.57
C ARG A 63 22.10 7.25 4.20
N SER A 64 21.81 7.08 2.92
CA SER A 64 20.52 6.53 2.47
C SER A 64 20.40 5.05 2.83
N LEU A 65 21.43 4.26 2.61
CA LEU A 65 21.48 2.83 2.96
C LEU A 65 21.39 2.61 4.47
N HIS A 66 22.04 3.44 5.28
CA HIS A 66 21.92 3.39 6.74
C HIS A 66 20.45 3.53 7.21
N GLY A 67 19.72 4.50 6.65
CA GLY A 67 18.29 4.66 6.95
C GLY A 67 17.42 3.52 6.40
N LEU A 68 17.77 2.97 5.23
CA LEU A 68 17.07 1.88 4.59
C LEU A 68 17.16 0.60 5.45
N TYR A 69 18.38 0.13 5.75
CA TYR A 69 18.56 -1.11 6.51
C TYR A 69 17.95 -1.04 7.91
N ARG A 70 18.13 0.10 8.58
CA ARG A 70 17.47 0.33 9.87
C ARG A 70 15.95 0.17 9.76
N SER A 71 15.34 0.75 8.73
CA SER A 71 13.88 0.69 8.53
C SER A 71 13.40 -0.70 8.13
N LEU A 72 14.16 -1.42 7.29
CA LEU A 72 13.83 -2.78 6.89
C LEU A 72 13.82 -3.71 8.10
N ILE A 73 14.85 -3.67 8.93
CA ILE A 73 14.92 -4.53 10.10
C ILE A 73 13.85 -4.20 11.13
N ALA A 74 13.59 -2.92 11.39
CA ALA A 74 12.47 -2.51 12.25
C ALA A 74 11.12 -3.00 11.73
N ASN A 75 10.89 -2.93 10.41
CA ASN A 75 9.68 -3.48 9.80
C ASN A 75 9.62 -5.01 9.94
N ASN A 76 10.74 -5.72 9.77
CA ASN A 76 10.76 -7.17 9.92
C ASN A 76 10.47 -7.60 11.37
N ILE A 77 11.04 -6.93 12.36
CA ILE A 77 10.75 -7.20 13.77
C ILE A 77 9.25 -7.03 14.05
N GLN A 78 8.67 -5.93 13.61
CA GLN A 78 7.23 -5.70 13.77
C GLN A 78 6.39 -6.71 12.98
N GLY A 79 6.80 -7.06 11.76
CA GLY A 79 6.11 -8.02 10.92
C GLY A 79 6.09 -9.43 11.50
N VAL A 80 7.21 -9.88 12.06
CA VAL A 80 7.31 -11.20 12.68
C VAL A 80 6.56 -11.26 14.02
N LEU A 81 6.44 -10.13 14.73
CA LEU A 81 5.72 -10.04 16.00
C LEU A 81 4.20 -9.96 15.81
N GLU A 82 3.73 -8.95 15.09
CA GLU A 82 2.32 -8.60 14.95
C GLU A 82 1.74 -8.95 13.57
N GLY A 83 2.59 -8.92 12.55
CA GLY A 83 2.21 -8.98 11.14
C GLY A 83 1.65 -7.66 10.64
N TYR A 84 1.47 -7.60 9.33
CA TYR A 84 0.88 -6.44 8.66
C TYR A 84 -0.47 -6.78 8.07
N LYS A 85 -1.39 -5.83 8.13
CA LYS A 85 -2.71 -5.92 7.52
C LYS A 85 -2.98 -4.67 6.70
N LYS A 86 -3.60 -4.85 5.54
CA LYS A 86 -4.15 -3.78 4.73
C LYS A 86 -5.58 -4.12 4.34
N THR A 87 -6.49 -3.20 4.64
CA THR A 87 -7.91 -3.32 4.31
C THR A 87 -8.22 -2.56 3.04
N LEU A 88 -8.87 -3.23 2.10
CA LEU A 88 -9.34 -2.67 0.84
C LEU A 88 -10.86 -2.70 0.82
N LEU A 89 -11.47 -1.59 0.42
CA LEU A 89 -12.91 -1.44 0.30
C LEU A 89 -13.31 -1.36 -1.17
N LEU A 90 -14.28 -2.19 -1.56
CA LEU A 90 -14.90 -2.18 -2.87
C LEU A 90 -16.13 -1.26 -2.84
N GLN A 91 -16.11 -0.19 -3.61
CA GLN A 91 -17.24 0.73 -3.72
C GLN A 91 -17.85 0.69 -5.11
N GLY A 92 -19.16 0.45 -5.18
CA GLY A 92 -19.90 0.45 -6.43
C GLY A 92 -21.01 -0.59 -6.45
N VAL A 93 -22.05 -0.33 -7.26
CA VAL A 93 -23.13 -1.30 -7.45
C VAL A 93 -22.60 -2.52 -8.18
N GLY A 94 -22.82 -3.72 -7.64
CA GLY A 94 -22.36 -4.97 -8.23
C GLY A 94 -20.85 -5.27 -8.04
N HIS A 95 -20.12 -4.43 -7.32
CA HIS A 95 -18.75 -4.74 -6.91
C HIS A 95 -18.79 -5.73 -5.74
N ARG A 96 -18.09 -6.83 -5.86
CA ARG A 96 -18.01 -7.84 -4.80
C ARG A 96 -16.71 -8.63 -4.91
N ALA A 97 -16.24 -9.11 -3.79
CA ALA A 97 -15.13 -10.04 -3.69
C ALA A 97 -15.60 -11.34 -3.06
N THR A 98 -15.10 -12.46 -3.54
CA THR A 98 -15.37 -13.79 -2.99
C THR A 98 -14.07 -14.60 -2.95
N LEU A 99 -13.88 -15.38 -1.90
CA LEU A 99 -12.77 -16.32 -1.81
C LEU A 99 -13.13 -17.59 -2.60
N LYS A 100 -12.25 -17.99 -3.50
CA LYS A 100 -12.30 -19.30 -4.20
C LYS A 100 -11.07 -20.12 -3.78
N GLY A 101 -11.22 -20.89 -2.72
CA GLY A 101 -10.09 -21.60 -2.12
C GLY A 101 -9.07 -20.61 -1.54
N ASN A 102 -7.90 -20.53 -2.15
CA ASN A 102 -6.83 -19.60 -1.74
C ASN A 102 -6.78 -18.31 -2.58
N ASP A 103 -7.52 -18.25 -3.69
CA ASP A 103 -7.55 -17.13 -4.62
C ASP A 103 -8.73 -16.19 -4.32
N ILE A 104 -8.64 -14.95 -4.74
CA ILE A 104 -9.74 -13.98 -4.64
C ILE A 104 -10.33 -13.79 -6.04
N GLU A 105 -11.63 -13.95 -6.16
CA GLU A 105 -12.41 -13.54 -7.31
C GLU A 105 -13.03 -12.16 -7.04
N ILE A 106 -12.74 -11.23 -7.92
CA ILE A 106 -13.17 -9.83 -7.79
C ILE A 106 -14.05 -9.44 -8.97
N LEU A 107 -15.27 -9.02 -8.67
CA LEU A 107 -16.23 -8.48 -9.62
C LEU A 107 -16.27 -6.96 -9.47
N CYS A 108 -15.76 -6.24 -10.44
CA CYS A 108 -15.66 -4.76 -10.42
C CYS A 108 -16.30 -4.10 -11.65
N GLY A 109 -17.38 -4.68 -12.18
CA GLY A 109 -18.08 -4.14 -13.34
C GLY A 109 -17.36 -4.39 -14.67
N PHE A 110 -16.46 -5.35 -14.74
CA PHE A 110 -15.94 -5.93 -15.97
C PHE A 110 -16.88 -7.02 -16.47
N SER A 111 -16.80 -7.36 -17.76
CA SER A 111 -17.58 -8.45 -18.37
C SER A 111 -17.22 -9.84 -17.82
N HIS A 112 -16.06 -9.97 -17.21
CA HIS A 112 -15.57 -11.22 -16.62
C HIS A 112 -15.05 -10.95 -15.18
N PRO A 113 -15.09 -11.95 -14.29
CA PRO A 113 -14.48 -11.84 -12.97
C PRO A 113 -12.96 -11.80 -13.10
N VAL A 114 -12.31 -10.99 -12.28
CA VAL A 114 -10.85 -10.95 -12.18
C VAL A 114 -10.43 -11.89 -11.06
N ILE A 115 -9.64 -12.92 -11.37
CA ILE A 115 -9.10 -13.86 -10.39
C ILE A 115 -7.68 -13.39 -10.01
N PHE A 116 -7.49 -13.06 -8.74
CA PHE A 116 -6.19 -12.75 -8.18
C PHE A 116 -5.67 -13.99 -7.45
N LYS A 117 -4.57 -14.55 -7.98
CA LYS A 117 -3.94 -15.75 -7.43
C LYS A 117 -3.27 -15.46 -6.09
N LYS A 118 -3.30 -16.42 -5.19
CA LYS A 118 -2.58 -16.36 -3.92
C LYS A 118 -1.09 -16.20 -4.18
N VAL A 119 -0.49 -15.32 -3.38
CA VAL A 119 0.97 -15.13 -3.32
C VAL A 119 1.47 -15.76 -2.02
N ASP A 120 2.61 -16.45 -2.08
CA ASP A 120 3.20 -17.07 -0.89
C ASP A 120 3.53 -16.02 0.16
N GLY A 121 3.28 -16.34 1.43
CA GLY A 121 3.46 -15.41 2.56
C GLY A 121 2.32 -14.41 2.76
N ILE A 122 1.25 -14.47 1.95
CA ILE A 122 0.07 -13.61 2.09
C ILE A 122 -1.17 -14.46 2.40
N ASN A 123 -1.99 -13.96 3.33
CA ASN A 123 -3.31 -14.49 3.62
C ASN A 123 -4.37 -13.46 3.23
N PHE A 124 -5.42 -13.96 2.61
CA PHE A 124 -6.58 -13.16 2.23
C PHE A 124 -7.77 -13.52 3.11
N GLU A 125 -8.45 -12.49 3.59
CA GLU A 125 -9.70 -12.62 4.32
C GLU A 125 -10.75 -11.71 3.69
N VAL A 126 -11.95 -12.22 3.49
CA VAL A 126 -13.09 -11.47 2.94
C VAL A 126 -14.23 -11.58 3.94
N PRO A 127 -14.24 -10.73 4.99
CA PRO A 127 -15.30 -10.77 5.99
C PRO A 127 -16.67 -10.41 5.37
N ASP A 128 -16.66 -9.44 4.46
CA ASP A 128 -17.83 -8.98 3.73
C ASP A 128 -17.55 -8.96 2.23
N GLN A 129 -18.59 -9.05 1.41
CA GLN A 129 -18.46 -8.99 -0.05
C GLN A 129 -17.76 -7.73 -0.57
N ASN A 130 -17.71 -6.67 0.25
CA ASN A 130 -17.14 -5.37 -0.12
C ASN A 130 -15.80 -5.07 0.56
N THR A 131 -15.29 -5.99 1.38
CA THR A 131 -14.06 -5.77 2.16
C THR A 131 -13.09 -6.89 1.91
N ILE A 132 -11.86 -6.56 1.52
CA ILE A 132 -10.75 -7.49 1.36
C ILE A 132 -9.68 -7.11 2.37
N ILE A 133 -9.27 -8.04 3.21
CA ILE A 133 -8.15 -7.88 4.13
C ILE A 133 -6.99 -8.69 3.59
N VAL A 134 -5.87 -8.01 3.37
CA VAL A 134 -4.60 -8.61 2.96
C VAL A 134 -3.68 -8.62 4.17
N SER A 135 -3.28 -9.80 4.62
CA SER A 135 -2.41 -9.96 5.79
C SER A 135 -1.17 -10.79 5.47
N GLY A 136 -0.05 -10.46 6.13
CA GLY A 136 1.22 -11.14 5.92
C GLY A 136 2.29 -10.66 6.88
N ILE A 137 3.45 -11.31 6.84
CA ILE A 137 4.59 -11.01 7.69
C ILE A 137 5.42 -9.87 7.09
N ASP A 138 5.64 -9.91 5.76
CA ASP A 138 6.43 -8.91 5.05
C ASP A 138 5.59 -7.69 4.66
N LYS A 139 5.98 -6.53 5.17
CA LYS A 139 5.34 -5.24 4.88
C LYS A 139 5.36 -4.87 3.39
N ALA A 140 6.48 -5.14 2.72
CA ALA A 140 6.66 -4.80 1.32
C ALA A 140 5.74 -5.66 0.43
N LEU A 141 5.69 -6.96 0.72
CA LEU A 141 4.84 -7.90 -0.01
C LEU A 141 3.35 -7.60 0.21
N VAL A 142 2.91 -7.36 1.45
CA VAL A 142 1.53 -6.96 1.77
C VAL A 142 1.17 -5.66 1.05
N GLY A 143 2.08 -4.68 1.04
CA GLY A 143 1.91 -3.42 0.34
C GLY A 143 1.77 -3.59 -1.18
N GLN A 144 2.65 -4.38 -1.79
CA GLN A 144 2.65 -4.63 -3.23
C GLN A 144 1.39 -5.37 -3.68
N VAL A 145 1.00 -6.43 -2.96
CA VAL A 145 -0.21 -7.20 -3.27
C VAL A 145 -1.46 -6.34 -3.14
N SER A 146 -1.56 -5.53 -2.09
CA SER A 146 -2.68 -4.59 -1.90
C SER A 146 -2.74 -3.56 -3.04
N ALA A 147 -1.59 -3.03 -3.46
CA ALA A 147 -1.50 -2.09 -4.57
C ALA A 147 -1.92 -2.73 -5.90
N ASN A 148 -1.52 -3.98 -6.15
CA ASN A 148 -1.90 -4.73 -7.35
C ASN A 148 -3.42 -4.98 -7.39
N ILE A 149 -4.04 -5.36 -6.25
CA ILE A 149 -5.49 -5.51 -6.16
C ILE A 149 -6.20 -4.17 -6.42
N ARG A 150 -5.71 -3.07 -5.81
CA ARG A 150 -6.27 -1.74 -6.04
C ARG A 150 -6.13 -1.29 -7.50
N ALA A 151 -5.04 -1.65 -8.17
CA ALA A 151 -4.79 -1.30 -9.57
C ALA A 151 -5.77 -1.96 -10.56
N ILE A 152 -6.43 -3.05 -10.18
CA ILE A 152 -7.48 -3.70 -11.02
C ILE A 152 -8.57 -2.68 -11.37
N LYS A 153 -9.04 -1.92 -10.37
CA LYS A 153 -10.08 -0.89 -10.57
C LYS A 153 -9.84 0.27 -9.60
N PRO A 154 -8.97 1.23 -9.95
CA PRO A 154 -8.72 2.39 -9.09
C PRO A 154 -10.00 3.21 -8.89
N PRO A 155 -10.14 3.92 -7.78
CA PRO A 155 -11.34 4.70 -7.49
C PRO A 155 -11.54 5.82 -8.49
N GLU A 156 -12.75 5.92 -9.03
CA GLU A 156 -13.16 6.95 -9.97
C GLU A 156 -13.28 8.31 -9.26
N PRO A 157 -12.83 9.41 -9.89
CA PRO A 157 -12.85 10.73 -9.26
C PRO A 157 -14.23 11.37 -9.12
N TYR A 158 -15.28 10.88 -9.80
CA TYR A 158 -16.63 11.48 -9.76
C TYR A 158 -17.52 10.84 -8.69
N LYS A 159 -17.78 9.55 -8.79
CA LYS A 159 -18.65 8.81 -7.86
C LYS A 159 -17.86 8.03 -6.81
N GLY A 160 -16.54 7.89 -6.97
CA GLY A 160 -15.68 7.14 -6.07
C GLY A 160 -15.83 5.63 -6.17
N LYS A 161 -16.37 5.13 -7.30
CA LYS A 161 -16.50 3.69 -7.55
C LYS A 161 -15.15 3.08 -7.85
N GLY A 162 -14.85 1.92 -7.28
CA GLY A 162 -13.59 1.20 -7.46
C GLY A 162 -13.08 0.60 -6.16
N ILE A 163 -11.84 0.16 -6.15
CA ILE A 163 -11.14 -0.40 -5.00
C ILE A 163 -10.26 0.68 -4.39
N ARG A 164 -10.44 0.96 -3.11
CA ARG A 164 -9.65 1.93 -2.36
C ARG A 164 -9.15 1.31 -1.06
N TYR A 165 -8.12 1.90 -0.46
CA TYR A 165 -7.77 1.60 0.92
C TYR A 165 -8.82 2.16 1.88
N GLU A 166 -8.94 1.56 3.05
CA GLU A 166 -9.84 2.02 4.10
C GLU A 166 -9.57 3.47 4.50
N ASP A 167 -8.29 3.82 4.66
CA ASP A 167 -7.83 5.16 5.05
C ASP A 167 -7.69 6.13 3.88
N GLU A 168 -8.00 5.72 2.64
CA GLU A 168 -7.78 6.53 1.45
C GLU A 168 -8.89 7.57 1.27
N TYR A 169 -8.53 8.84 1.31
CA TYR A 169 -9.42 9.93 0.91
C TYR A 169 -9.38 10.11 -0.61
N VAL A 170 -10.47 9.77 -1.28
CA VAL A 170 -10.62 9.96 -2.73
C VAL A 170 -11.16 11.36 -3.00
N ARG A 171 -10.31 12.24 -3.55
CA ARG A 171 -10.72 13.59 -3.96
C ARG A 171 -11.75 13.50 -5.09
N ARG A 172 -12.98 13.92 -4.81
CA ARG A 172 -14.07 13.93 -5.81
C ARG A 172 -14.03 15.22 -6.63
N LYS A 173 -14.23 15.08 -7.93
CA LYS A 173 -14.46 16.20 -8.83
C LYS A 173 -15.97 16.47 -8.92
N ALA A 174 -16.37 17.74 -8.99
CA ALA A 174 -17.72 18.08 -9.34
C ALA A 174 -17.95 17.55 -10.79
N GLY A 175 -19.00 16.77 -10.99
CA GLY A 175 -19.46 16.41 -12.33
C GLY A 175 -19.86 17.65 -13.11
N LYS A 176 -20.34 17.48 -14.36
CA LYS A 176 -21.04 18.58 -15.03
C LYS A 176 -22.10 19.07 -14.06
N ALA A 177 -21.96 20.33 -13.60
CA ALA A 177 -23.06 20.97 -12.91
C ALA A 177 -24.27 20.75 -13.82
N ALA A 178 -25.33 20.09 -13.30
CA ALA A 178 -26.60 20.19 -13.96
C ALA A 178 -26.78 21.72 -14.11
N VAL A 179 -26.67 22.19 -15.31
CA VAL A 179 -27.09 23.55 -15.62
C VAL A 179 -28.53 23.55 -15.14
N THR A 180 -28.71 23.99 -13.88
CA THR A 180 -30.04 24.43 -13.45
C THR A 180 -30.46 25.27 -14.58
N ALA A 181 -31.59 24.94 -15.20
CA ALA A 181 -32.16 25.64 -16.34
C ALA A 181 -32.38 27.11 -15.97
N GLY A 182 -31.29 27.81 -15.73
CA GLY A 182 -31.18 29.22 -15.91
C GLY A 182 -31.27 29.35 -17.42
N ALA A 183 -32.38 29.86 -17.87
CA ALA A 183 -32.69 30.16 -19.24
C ALA A 183 -31.40 30.51 -19.99
N VAL A 184 -30.98 29.65 -20.91
CA VAL A 184 -30.02 30.04 -21.93
C VAL A 184 -30.77 31.09 -22.71
N SER A 185 -30.62 32.34 -22.27
CA SER A 185 -31.03 33.47 -23.05
C SER A 185 -30.21 33.42 -24.32
N TYR A 186 -30.80 32.87 -25.36
CA TYR A 186 -30.28 32.97 -26.71
C TYR A 186 -30.38 34.42 -27.11
N THR A 187 -29.36 35.20 -26.81
CA THR A 187 -29.23 36.60 -27.22
C THR A 187 -28.63 36.73 -28.61
N HIS A 188 -28.69 35.69 -29.44
CA HIS A 188 -28.29 35.91 -30.79
C HIS A 188 -29.55 36.15 -31.68
N LEU A 189 -29.66 37.36 -31.99
CA LEU A 189 -29.82 37.85 -33.34
C LEU A 189 -30.96 37.18 -34.12
N THR A 190 -32.12 37.73 -33.94
CA THR A 190 -33.03 37.78 -35.05
C THR A 190 -32.29 38.48 -36.20
N LEU A 191 -32.08 37.77 -37.30
CA LEU A 191 -31.64 38.37 -38.56
C LEU A 191 -32.59 39.52 -38.90
N PRO A 192 -32.09 40.71 -39.23
CA PRO A 192 -32.93 41.78 -39.67
C PRO A 192 -33.62 41.33 -40.98
N THR A 193 -34.92 41.23 -40.91
CA THR A 193 -35.74 41.04 -42.11
C THR A 193 -35.63 42.32 -42.91
N ILE A 194 -34.84 42.31 -43.98
CA ILE A 194 -34.80 43.37 -44.95
C ILE A 194 -36.14 43.29 -45.73
N CYS A 195 -37.08 44.12 -45.37
CA CYS A 195 -38.19 44.42 -46.24
C CYS A 195 -37.66 45.28 -47.34
N SER A 196 -37.47 44.73 -48.54
CA SER A 196 -37.36 45.47 -49.77
C SER A 196 -38.78 45.76 -50.32
N VAL A 197 -39.09 47.02 -50.38
CA VAL A 197 -40.21 47.55 -51.25
C VAL A 197 -39.71 47.67 -52.66
#